data_41450bb95bb706d7c075ef5b3dadb07a
#
_entry.id   41450bb95bb706d7c075ef5b3dadb07a
#
_cell.length_a   1.000
_cell.length_b   1.000
_cell.length_c   1.000
_cell.angle_alpha   90.00
_cell.angle_beta   90.00
_cell.angle_gamma   90.00
#
_symmetry.space_group_name_H-M   'P 1'
#
loop_
_entity.id
_entity.type
_entity.pdbx_description
1 polymer ?
#
loop_
_entity_poly.entity_id
_entity_poly.type
_entity_poly.pdbx_seq_one_letter_code
_entity_poly.pdbx_strand_id
1 'polypeptide(L)'
;MNIVVLEELKAYIDPLTSDEYEALERSLLAEGCRDALVLWGDVLVDGHNRYGICQKHGIPFNTLQNTRFQSMEDVHLWMIEQHLGRRSVSDYQRGVLALRKRDIIAARQQAQRTAAVEQAGSADVADAQTDDRPPWDDAPAPVSRAELAREAKLSSNQVLMIERIHSQATPEVVGALKAGEISLSAAAAVASLPADEQRSAAQAGKEELKQAARRAREAKKRPRPDQSGEGEDPAPDAKSLQRRVTQLERENAELRAQVEALQAQLQRLRS
;
A
#
# COMPACT_ATOMS: atom_id res chain seq x y z
N MET A 1 -10.67 -27.45 23.17
CA MET A 1 -9.59 -26.64 22.54
C MET A 1 -9.95 -25.19 22.81
N ASN A 2 -9.07 -24.39 23.39
CA ASN A 2 -9.35 -22.98 23.65
C ASN A 2 -8.82 -22.17 22.46
N ILE A 3 -9.72 -21.60 21.65
CA ILE A 3 -9.35 -20.83 20.48
C ILE A 3 -9.20 -19.36 20.91
N VAL A 4 -8.03 -18.78 20.63
CA VAL A 4 -7.71 -17.39 20.91
C VAL A 4 -7.99 -16.53 19.66
N VAL A 5 -8.82 -15.51 19.84
CA VAL A 5 -9.12 -14.53 18.79
C VAL A 5 -8.30 -13.27 19.06
N LEU A 6 -7.38 -12.94 18.17
CA LEU A 6 -6.62 -11.69 18.23
C LEU A 6 -7.37 -10.60 17.47
N GLU A 7 -7.71 -9.51 18.16
CA GLU A 7 -8.38 -8.35 17.55
C GLU A 7 -7.56 -7.73 16.40
N GLU A 8 -6.23 -7.81 16.49
CA GLU A 8 -5.33 -7.38 15.43
C GLU A 8 -5.60 -8.13 14.11
N LEU A 9 -5.75 -9.46 14.17
CA LEU A 9 -6.04 -10.28 12.97
C LEU A 9 -7.46 -10.04 12.46
N LYS A 10 -8.42 -9.87 13.36
CA LYS A 10 -9.80 -9.57 13.01
C LYS A 10 -9.94 -8.22 12.31
N ALA A 11 -9.13 -7.23 12.69
CA ALA A 11 -9.13 -5.89 12.10
C ALA A 11 -8.53 -5.82 10.68
N TYR A 12 -7.93 -6.91 10.17
CA TYR A 12 -7.44 -6.97 8.78
C TYR A 12 -8.56 -6.93 7.73
N ILE A 13 -9.77 -7.30 8.15
CA ILE A 13 -10.94 -7.38 7.27
C ILE A 13 -11.98 -6.40 7.78
N ASP A 14 -12.62 -5.66 6.87
CA ASP A 14 -13.76 -4.86 7.27
C ASP A 14 -14.87 -5.78 7.81
N PRO A 15 -15.57 -5.38 8.87
CA PRO A 15 -16.68 -6.16 9.38
C PRO A 15 -17.75 -6.35 8.30
N LEU A 16 -18.43 -7.49 8.35
CA LEU A 16 -19.58 -7.74 7.49
C LEU A 16 -20.67 -6.69 7.73
N THR A 17 -21.38 -6.31 6.68
CA THR A 17 -22.62 -5.55 6.81
C THR A 17 -23.66 -6.41 7.53
N SER A 18 -24.71 -5.76 8.08
CA SER A 18 -25.81 -6.51 8.75
C SER A 18 -26.41 -7.57 7.85
N ASP A 19 -26.66 -7.22 6.58
CA ASP A 19 -27.26 -8.14 5.61
C ASP A 19 -26.34 -9.34 5.30
N GLU A 20 -25.04 -9.09 5.15
CA GLU A 20 -24.04 -10.14 4.93
C GLU A 20 -23.90 -11.04 6.15
N TYR A 21 -23.90 -10.46 7.36
CA TYR A 21 -23.85 -11.22 8.59
C TYR A 21 -25.07 -12.11 8.75
N GLU A 22 -26.28 -11.57 8.53
CA GLU A 22 -27.53 -12.33 8.59
C GLU A 22 -27.57 -13.44 7.52
N ALA A 23 -27.10 -13.16 6.30
CA ALA A 23 -27.03 -14.16 5.24
C ALA A 23 -26.07 -15.30 5.62
N LEU A 24 -24.90 -14.97 6.19
CA LEU A 24 -23.95 -15.97 6.68
C LEU A 24 -24.54 -16.77 7.85
N GLU A 25 -25.21 -16.10 8.81
CA GLU A 25 -25.85 -16.74 9.95
C GLU A 25 -26.95 -17.73 9.51
N ARG A 26 -27.82 -17.32 8.59
CA ARG A 26 -28.84 -18.23 8.02
C ARG A 26 -28.22 -19.43 7.33
N SER A 27 -27.15 -19.23 6.56
CA SER A 27 -26.47 -20.35 5.89
C SER A 27 -25.85 -21.34 6.88
N LEU A 28 -25.20 -20.84 7.94
CA LEU A 28 -24.60 -21.68 8.97
C LEU A 28 -25.65 -22.44 9.80
N LEU A 29 -26.81 -21.82 10.06
CA LEU A 29 -27.92 -22.47 10.76
C LEU A 29 -28.56 -23.57 9.91
N ALA A 30 -28.67 -23.35 8.59
CA ALA A 30 -29.29 -24.32 7.67
C ALA A 30 -28.38 -25.50 7.34
N GLU A 31 -27.08 -25.27 7.15
CA GLU A 31 -26.17 -26.22 6.53
C GLU A 31 -24.99 -26.61 7.43
N GLY A 32 -24.85 -25.97 8.57
CA GLY A 32 -23.70 -26.10 9.47
C GLY A 32 -22.44 -25.41 8.95
N CYS A 33 -21.36 -25.47 9.70
CA CYS A 33 -20.06 -24.90 9.33
C CYS A 33 -19.30 -25.89 8.44
N ARG A 34 -19.42 -25.74 7.13
CA ARG A 34 -18.79 -26.63 6.14
C ARG A 34 -17.28 -26.43 6.04
N ASP A 35 -16.85 -25.16 5.99
CA ASP A 35 -15.45 -24.82 5.85
C ASP A 35 -14.75 -24.82 7.21
N ALA A 36 -13.64 -25.51 7.32
CA ALA A 36 -12.84 -25.54 8.52
C ALA A 36 -12.28 -24.12 8.87
N LEU A 37 -12.18 -23.84 10.15
CA LEU A 37 -11.51 -22.67 10.68
C LEU A 37 -10.00 -22.90 10.63
N VAL A 38 -9.22 -21.92 10.19
CA VAL A 38 -7.76 -22.03 10.11
C VAL A 38 -7.14 -21.52 11.39
N LEU A 39 -6.30 -22.34 12.01
CA LEU A 39 -5.59 -22.04 13.24
C LEU A 39 -4.08 -22.07 13.04
N TRP A 40 -3.38 -21.29 13.85
CA TRP A 40 -1.96 -21.39 14.10
C TRP A 40 -1.73 -21.57 15.60
N GLY A 41 -1.40 -22.78 16.01
CA GLY A 41 -1.46 -23.15 17.43
C GLY A 41 -2.89 -23.05 17.96
N ASP A 42 -3.12 -22.14 18.91
CA ASP A 42 -4.42 -21.82 19.47
C ASP A 42 -5.04 -20.56 18.87
N VAL A 43 -4.29 -19.80 18.03
CA VAL A 43 -4.74 -18.54 17.42
C VAL A 43 -5.60 -18.78 16.18
N LEU A 44 -6.78 -18.15 16.15
CA LEU A 44 -7.66 -18.16 14.96
C LEU A 44 -7.11 -17.22 13.90
N VAL A 45 -6.80 -17.78 12.72
CA VAL A 45 -6.23 -17.03 11.59
C VAL A 45 -7.30 -16.71 10.53
N ASP A 46 -8.18 -17.67 10.19
CA ASP A 46 -9.30 -17.43 9.26
C ASP A 46 -10.58 -18.03 9.78
N GLY A 47 -11.70 -17.36 9.45
CA GLY A 47 -13.04 -17.77 9.82
C GLY A 47 -13.60 -17.08 11.06
N HIS A 48 -13.13 -15.87 11.40
CA HIS A 48 -13.56 -15.12 12.59
C HIS A 48 -15.09 -14.95 12.68
N ASN A 49 -15.75 -14.59 11.58
CA ASN A 49 -17.21 -14.43 11.54
C ASN A 49 -17.93 -15.77 11.73
N ARG A 50 -17.45 -16.84 11.06
CA ARG A 50 -17.98 -18.21 11.23
C ARG A 50 -17.82 -18.68 12.66
N TYR A 51 -16.65 -18.48 13.25
CA TYR A 51 -16.38 -18.83 14.64
C TYR A 51 -17.36 -18.14 15.60
N GLY A 52 -17.54 -16.82 15.46
CA GLY A 52 -18.47 -16.05 16.30
C GLY A 52 -19.91 -16.57 16.21
N ILE A 53 -20.39 -16.86 14.99
CA ILE A 53 -21.74 -17.40 14.78
C ILE A 53 -21.85 -18.82 15.33
N CYS A 54 -20.86 -19.67 15.09
CA CYS A 54 -20.85 -21.04 15.61
C CYS A 54 -20.87 -21.06 17.14
N GLN A 55 -20.10 -20.19 17.79
CA GLN A 55 -20.12 -20.03 19.25
C GLN A 55 -21.48 -19.55 19.77
N LYS A 56 -22.09 -18.58 19.09
CA LYS A 56 -23.42 -18.01 19.46
C LYS A 56 -24.52 -19.06 19.42
N HIS A 57 -24.50 -19.95 18.42
CA HIS A 57 -25.59 -20.92 18.17
C HIS A 57 -25.24 -22.38 18.55
N GLY A 58 -24.02 -22.63 19.08
CA GLY A 58 -23.58 -23.98 19.44
C GLY A 58 -23.40 -24.90 18.21
N ILE A 59 -23.10 -24.35 17.03
CA ILE A 59 -22.89 -25.09 15.80
C ILE A 59 -21.51 -25.75 15.84
N PRO A 60 -21.39 -27.06 15.60
CA PRO A 60 -20.10 -27.72 15.53
C PRO A 60 -19.32 -27.25 14.32
N PHE A 61 -17.99 -27.13 14.45
CA PHE A 61 -17.08 -26.71 13.40
C PHE A 61 -15.80 -27.54 13.41
N ASN A 62 -15.18 -27.66 12.24
CA ASN A 62 -13.86 -28.27 12.08
C ASN A 62 -12.77 -27.24 12.13
N THR A 63 -11.57 -27.64 12.53
CA THR A 63 -10.38 -26.78 12.54
C THR A 63 -9.28 -27.40 11.68
N LEU A 64 -8.51 -26.55 11.01
CA LEU A 64 -7.33 -26.91 10.25
C LEU A 64 -6.11 -26.17 10.80
N GLN A 65 -5.10 -26.93 11.27
CA GLN A 65 -3.84 -26.33 11.71
C GLN A 65 -2.95 -26.00 10.51
N ASN A 66 -2.53 -24.76 10.41
CA ASN A 66 -1.54 -24.36 9.42
C ASN A 66 -0.16 -24.35 10.06
N THR A 67 0.63 -25.36 9.74
CA THR A 67 1.99 -25.56 10.27
C THR A 67 3.08 -24.82 9.48
N ARG A 68 2.72 -24.08 8.42
CA ARG A 68 3.68 -23.37 7.58
C ARG A 68 4.13 -22.05 8.17
N PHE A 69 3.37 -21.49 9.08
CA PHE A 69 3.70 -20.21 9.71
C PHE A 69 4.82 -20.39 10.74
N GLN A 70 5.84 -19.57 10.64
CA GLN A 70 6.96 -19.50 11.58
C GLN A 70 6.90 -18.25 12.44
N SER A 71 6.18 -17.22 11.99
CA SER A 71 6.04 -15.94 12.66
C SER A 71 4.65 -15.34 12.45
N MET A 72 4.29 -14.33 13.26
CA MET A 72 3.07 -13.57 13.08
C MET A 72 3.06 -12.82 11.73
N GLU A 73 4.23 -12.42 11.23
CA GLU A 73 4.35 -11.81 9.90
C GLU A 73 3.93 -12.77 8.78
N ASP A 74 4.25 -14.05 8.89
CA ASP A 74 3.80 -15.06 7.92
C ASP A 74 2.27 -15.22 7.94
N VAL A 75 1.66 -15.14 9.14
CA VAL A 75 0.21 -15.13 9.31
C VAL A 75 -0.40 -13.92 8.60
N HIS A 76 0.15 -12.72 8.83
CA HIS A 76 -0.32 -11.48 8.20
C HIS A 76 -0.21 -11.54 6.68
N LEU A 77 0.93 -11.98 6.15
CA LEU A 77 1.15 -12.12 4.70
C LEU A 77 0.16 -13.10 4.09
N TRP A 78 -0.03 -14.24 4.71
CA TRP A 78 -0.99 -15.25 4.25
C TRP A 78 -2.43 -14.71 4.25
N MET A 79 -2.85 -14.04 5.33
CA MET A 79 -4.18 -13.43 5.41
C MET A 79 -4.39 -12.40 4.30
N ILE A 80 -3.41 -11.53 4.05
CA ILE A 80 -3.47 -10.53 2.99
C ILE A 80 -3.65 -11.22 1.63
N GLU A 81 -2.88 -12.26 1.33
CA GLU A 81 -2.97 -13.00 0.07
C GLU A 81 -4.34 -13.65 -0.12
N GLN A 82 -4.88 -14.29 0.93
CA GLN A 82 -6.22 -14.87 0.90
C GLN A 82 -7.29 -13.81 0.60
N HIS A 83 -7.18 -12.62 1.19
CA HIS A 83 -8.16 -11.55 0.99
C HIS A 83 -8.03 -10.85 -0.35
N LEU A 84 -6.81 -10.63 -0.85
CA LEU A 84 -6.59 -10.10 -2.21
C LEU A 84 -7.18 -11.02 -3.30
N GLY A 85 -7.30 -12.31 -3.02
CA GLY A 85 -7.95 -13.28 -3.90
C GLY A 85 -9.48 -13.24 -3.88
N ARG A 86 -10.11 -12.68 -2.85
CA ARG A 86 -11.59 -12.68 -2.69
C ARG A 86 -12.25 -11.59 -3.55
N ARG A 87 -13.42 -11.91 -4.13
CA ARG A 87 -14.18 -10.97 -4.98
C ARG A 87 -14.94 -9.91 -4.18
N SER A 88 -15.25 -10.17 -2.91
CA SER A 88 -16.03 -9.29 -2.04
C SER A 88 -15.23 -8.14 -1.42
N VAL A 89 -13.93 -8.09 -1.63
CA VAL A 89 -13.05 -7.05 -1.07
C VAL A 89 -13.12 -5.80 -1.94
N SER A 90 -13.41 -4.64 -1.33
CA SER A 90 -13.47 -3.36 -2.03
C SER A 90 -12.11 -2.93 -2.58
N ASP A 91 -12.09 -2.05 -3.60
CA ASP A 91 -10.86 -1.50 -4.17
C ASP A 91 -9.99 -0.81 -3.11
N TYR A 92 -10.62 -0.08 -2.19
CA TYR A 92 -9.92 0.55 -1.08
C TYR A 92 -9.23 -0.47 -0.17
N GLN A 93 -9.96 -1.51 0.24
CA GLN A 93 -9.40 -2.59 1.07
C GLN A 93 -8.25 -3.30 0.38
N ARG A 94 -8.42 -3.67 -0.92
CA ARG A 94 -7.34 -4.30 -1.69
C ARG A 94 -6.08 -3.45 -1.71
N GLY A 95 -6.22 -2.15 -1.93
CA GLY A 95 -5.09 -1.24 -1.90
C GLY A 95 -4.43 -1.15 -0.52
N VAL A 96 -5.20 -1.02 0.55
CA VAL A 96 -4.66 -0.99 1.93
C VAL A 96 -3.93 -2.29 2.26
N LEU A 97 -4.49 -3.45 1.87
CA LEU A 97 -3.84 -4.75 2.08
C LEU A 97 -2.52 -4.87 1.30
N ALA A 98 -2.48 -4.40 0.06
CA ALA A 98 -1.25 -4.38 -0.73
C ALA A 98 -0.18 -3.45 -0.13
N LEU A 99 -0.57 -2.28 0.40
CA LEU A 99 0.34 -1.38 1.11
C LEU A 99 0.89 -2.03 2.38
N ARG A 100 0.05 -2.65 3.19
CA ARG A 100 0.49 -3.39 4.39
C ARG A 100 1.44 -4.53 4.05
N LYS A 101 1.17 -5.30 2.99
CA LYS A 101 2.07 -6.35 2.52
C LYS A 101 3.45 -5.79 2.17
N ARG A 102 3.50 -4.69 1.42
CA ARG A 102 4.75 -3.99 1.09
C ARG A 102 5.52 -3.62 2.36
N ASP A 103 4.83 -3.03 3.33
CA ASP A 103 5.45 -2.53 4.55
C ASP A 103 6.01 -3.67 5.42
N ILE A 104 5.30 -4.80 5.52
CA ILE A 104 5.78 -6.03 6.19
C ILE A 104 7.04 -6.56 5.50
N ILE A 105 7.01 -6.68 4.16
CA ILE A 105 8.16 -7.18 3.39
C ILE A 105 9.36 -6.24 3.56
N ALA A 106 9.16 -4.92 3.49
CA ALA A 106 10.21 -3.94 3.67
C ALA A 106 10.82 -3.99 5.09
N ALA A 107 9.99 -4.11 6.13
CA ALA A 107 10.45 -4.26 7.51
C ALA A 107 11.27 -5.55 7.69
N ARG A 108 10.81 -6.67 7.12
CA ARG A 108 11.54 -7.96 7.16
C ARG A 108 12.90 -7.88 6.47
N GLN A 109 12.97 -7.25 5.30
CA GLN A 109 14.23 -7.02 4.59
C GLN A 109 15.17 -6.13 5.39
N GLN A 110 14.65 -5.08 6.03
CA GLN A 110 15.45 -4.20 6.88
C GLN A 110 16.01 -4.95 8.08
N ALA A 111 15.19 -5.75 8.77
CA ALA A 111 15.64 -6.57 9.91
C ALA A 111 16.71 -7.58 9.52
N GLN A 112 16.58 -8.22 8.35
CA GLN A 112 17.59 -9.16 7.84
C GLN A 112 18.92 -8.46 7.54
N ARG A 113 18.89 -7.22 7.00
CA ARG A 113 20.11 -6.44 6.75
C ARG A 113 20.80 -6.04 8.03
N THR A 114 20.06 -5.55 9.02
CA THR A 114 20.66 -5.18 10.32
C THR A 114 21.29 -6.40 10.99
N ALA A 115 20.63 -7.54 10.99
CA ALA A 115 21.19 -8.78 11.52
C ALA A 115 22.44 -9.26 10.76
N ALA A 116 22.49 -9.12 9.42
CA ALA A 116 23.65 -9.45 8.62
C ALA A 116 24.83 -8.51 8.90
N VAL A 117 24.59 -7.21 9.08
CA VAL A 117 25.64 -6.23 9.44
C VAL A 117 26.18 -6.50 10.85
N GLU A 118 25.34 -6.83 11.82
CA GLU A 118 25.76 -7.20 13.17
C GLU A 118 26.60 -8.47 13.20
N GLN A 119 26.25 -9.48 12.39
CA GLN A 119 27.04 -10.72 12.25
C GLN A 119 28.36 -10.48 11.53
N ALA A 120 28.42 -9.63 10.52
CA ALA A 120 29.64 -9.27 9.81
C ALA A 120 30.62 -8.42 10.67
N GLY A 121 30.07 -7.58 11.57
CA GLY A 121 30.88 -6.78 12.50
C GLY A 121 31.52 -7.59 13.63
N SER A 122 31.17 -8.85 13.83
CA SER A 122 31.78 -9.77 14.84
C SER A 122 32.76 -10.76 14.23
N ALA A 123 32.96 -10.78 12.91
CA ALA A 123 33.97 -11.60 12.26
C ALA A 123 35.25 -10.78 12.07
N ASP A 124 36.36 -11.29 12.64
CA ASP A 124 37.74 -10.74 12.53
C ASP A 124 38.06 -10.42 11.07
N VAL A 125 38.67 -9.25 10.85
CA VAL A 125 39.06 -8.71 9.55
C VAL A 125 40.26 -9.51 9.03
N ALA A 126 40.03 -10.68 8.45
CA ALA A 126 41.02 -11.40 7.68
C ALA A 126 40.36 -11.96 6.41
N ASP A 127 40.75 -11.35 5.28
CA ASP A 127 40.50 -11.84 3.91
C ASP A 127 39.07 -11.56 3.31
N ALA A 128 38.64 -10.31 3.29
CA ALA A 128 37.58 -9.86 2.42
C ALA A 128 38.16 -9.35 1.11
N GLN A 129 38.12 -10.16 0.06
CA GLN A 129 38.16 -9.66 -1.31
C GLN A 129 37.10 -8.58 -1.43
N THR A 130 37.57 -7.34 -1.60
CA THR A 130 36.68 -6.17 -1.81
C THR A 130 35.93 -6.37 -3.12
N ASP A 131 34.70 -6.84 -3.02
CA ASP A 131 33.72 -6.67 -4.09
C ASP A 131 33.48 -5.16 -4.21
N ASP A 132 33.90 -4.58 -5.33
CA ASP A 132 33.94 -3.13 -5.60
C ASP A 132 32.50 -2.57 -5.88
N ARG A 133 31.48 -3.33 -5.48
CA ARG A 133 30.08 -2.92 -5.58
C ARG A 133 29.69 -2.02 -4.40
N PRO A 134 29.10 -0.85 -4.69
CA PRO A 134 28.58 0.01 -3.63
C PRO A 134 27.52 -0.71 -2.78
N PRO A 135 27.47 -0.52 -1.44
CA PRO A 135 26.52 -1.22 -0.55
C PRO A 135 25.03 -1.01 -0.88
N TRP A 136 24.72 -0.09 -1.78
CA TRP A 136 23.34 0.18 -2.22
C TRP A 136 22.91 -0.59 -3.49
N ASP A 137 23.84 -1.28 -4.18
CA ASP A 137 23.53 -2.03 -5.42
C ASP A 137 22.84 -3.38 -5.15
N ASP A 138 23.04 -3.97 -3.97
CA ASP A 138 22.44 -5.25 -3.56
C ASP A 138 21.11 -5.10 -2.81
N ALA A 139 20.61 -3.87 -2.68
CA ALA A 139 19.32 -3.64 -2.07
C ALA A 139 18.21 -4.08 -3.03
N PRO A 140 17.38 -5.09 -2.70
CA PRO A 140 16.19 -5.36 -3.49
C PRO A 140 15.41 -4.05 -3.62
N ALA A 141 15.11 -3.67 -4.87
CA ALA A 141 14.41 -2.44 -5.16
C ALA A 141 13.08 -2.39 -4.38
N PRO A 142 12.73 -1.25 -3.81
CA PRO A 142 11.44 -1.11 -3.13
C PRO A 142 10.33 -1.47 -4.13
N VAL A 143 9.35 -2.24 -3.67
CA VAL A 143 8.20 -2.67 -4.50
C VAL A 143 7.59 -1.44 -5.15
N SER A 144 7.60 -1.40 -6.48
CA SER A 144 7.13 -0.24 -7.23
C SER A 144 5.61 -0.10 -7.12
N ARG A 145 5.09 1.14 -7.26
CA ARG A 145 3.64 1.38 -7.29
C ARG A 145 2.94 0.59 -8.40
N ALA A 146 3.61 0.34 -9.52
CA ALA A 146 3.07 -0.46 -10.61
C ALA A 146 2.92 -1.93 -10.23
N GLU A 147 3.83 -2.48 -9.46
CA GLU A 147 3.74 -3.85 -8.92
C GLU A 147 2.61 -3.97 -7.90
N LEU A 148 2.51 -3.01 -6.96
CA LEU A 148 1.39 -2.94 -6.01
C LEU A 148 0.03 -2.87 -6.73
N ALA A 149 -0.06 -2.04 -7.77
CA ALA A 149 -1.27 -1.90 -8.56
C ALA A 149 -1.66 -3.22 -9.25
N ARG A 150 -0.68 -3.94 -9.80
CA ARG A 150 -0.89 -5.24 -10.44
C ARG A 150 -1.35 -6.28 -9.43
N GLU A 151 -0.71 -6.35 -8.27
CA GLU A 151 -1.04 -7.29 -7.21
C GLU A 151 -2.45 -7.05 -6.64
N ALA A 152 -2.79 -5.80 -6.36
CA ALA A 152 -4.11 -5.40 -5.88
C ALA A 152 -5.20 -5.41 -6.98
N LYS A 153 -4.85 -5.66 -8.25
CA LYS A 153 -5.73 -5.52 -9.41
C LYS A 153 -6.36 -4.12 -9.53
N LEU A 154 -5.55 -3.11 -9.28
CA LEU A 154 -5.90 -1.69 -9.31
C LEU A 154 -5.07 -0.95 -10.35
N SER A 155 -5.46 0.28 -10.71
CA SER A 155 -4.61 1.19 -11.45
C SER A 155 -3.59 1.87 -10.53
N SER A 156 -2.43 2.28 -11.08
CA SER A 156 -1.43 3.03 -10.31
C SER A 156 -1.99 4.33 -9.71
N ASN A 157 -2.97 4.95 -10.39
CA ASN A 157 -3.64 6.14 -9.86
C ASN A 157 -4.55 5.82 -8.66
N GLN A 158 -5.24 4.68 -8.68
CA GLN A 158 -6.02 4.22 -7.52
C GLN A 158 -5.11 3.94 -6.32
N VAL A 159 -3.96 3.29 -6.54
CA VAL A 159 -2.97 3.07 -5.47
C VAL A 159 -2.50 4.40 -4.87
N LEU A 160 -2.18 5.40 -5.71
CA LEU A 160 -1.81 6.74 -5.24
C LEU A 160 -2.91 7.41 -4.39
N MET A 161 -4.17 7.27 -4.82
CA MET A 161 -5.31 7.79 -4.04
C MET A 161 -5.44 7.07 -2.70
N ILE A 162 -5.26 5.75 -2.68
CA ILE A 162 -5.35 4.93 -1.46
C ILE A 162 -4.20 5.24 -0.51
N GLU A 163 -2.97 5.39 -1.00
CA GLU A 163 -1.83 5.85 -0.20
C GLU A 163 -2.12 7.19 0.49
N ARG A 164 -2.71 8.15 -0.24
CA ARG A 164 -3.09 9.44 0.32
C ARG A 164 -4.17 9.32 1.39
N ILE A 165 -5.23 8.55 1.11
CA ILE A 165 -6.30 8.33 2.08
C ILE A 165 -5.74 7.65 3.33
N HIS A 166 -4.93 6.62 3.18
CA HIS A 166 -4.36 5.88 4.29
C HIS A 166 -3.46 6.75 5.19
N SER A 167 -2.73 7.71 4.60
CA SER A 167 -1.78 8.57 5.34
C SER A 167 -2.40 9.86 5.88
N GLN A 168 -3.47 10.38 5.27
CA GLN A 168 -3.95 11.75 5.55
C GLN A 168 -5.44 11.84 5.89
N ALA A 169 -6.25 10.81 5.60
CA ALA A 169 -7.67 10.86 5.88
C ALA A 169 -7.99 10.61 7.34
N THR A 170 -8.98 11.34 7.86
CA THR A 170 -9.51 11.07 9.20
C THR A 170 -10.36 9.79 9.21
N PRO A 171 -10.52 9.13 10.36
CA PRO A 171 -11.32 7.90 10.47
C PRO A 171 -12.76 8.04 9.95
N GLU A 172 -13.36 9.23 10.12
CA GLU A 172 -14.72 9.52 9.67
C GLU A 172 -14.82 9.52 8.14
N VAL A 173 -13.83 10.11 7.44
CA VAL A 173 -13.76 10.10 5.97
C VAL A 173 -13.55 8.68 5.45
N VAL A 174 -12.71 7.90 6.12
CA VAL A 174 -12.51 6.47 5.80
C VAL A 174 -13.81 5.68 6.04
N GLY A 175 -14.53 5.97 7.13
CA GLY A 175 -15.85 5.38 7.41
C GLY A 175 -16.85 5.65 6.29
N ALA A 176 -16.99 6.90 5.85
CA ALA A 176 -17.86 7.30 4.74
C ALA A 176 -17.47 6.64 3.40
N LEU A 177 -16.17 6.45 3.15
CA LEU A 177 -15.70 5.71 1.98
C LEU A 177 -16.08 4.22 2.05
N LYS A 178 -15.89 3.58 3.19
CA LYS A 178 -16.26 2.16 3.42
C LYS A 178 -17.78 1.94 3.34
N ALA A 179 -18.56 2.90 3.82
CA ALA A 179 -20.02 2.89 3.69
C ALA A 179 -20.51 3.16 2.25
N GLY A 180 -19.61 3.48 1.30
CA GLY A 180 -19.97 3.79 -0.07
C GLY A 180 -20.65 5.16 -0.26
N GLU A 181 -20.62 6.03 0.74
CA GLU A 181 -21.20 7.37 0.67
C GLU A 181 -20.44 8.28 -0.29
N ILE A 182 -19.13 8.11 -0.36
CA ILE A 182 -18.23 8.86 -1.25
C ILE A 182 -17.35 7.92 -2.07
N SER A 183 -16.95 8.38 -3.26
CA SER A 183 -16.03 7.63 -4.12
C SER A 183 -14.59 7.74 -3.65
N LEU A 184 -13.74 6.78 -4.06
CA LEU A 184 -12.30 6.80 -3.78
C LEU A 184 -11.63 8.13 -4.16
N SER A 185 -11.98 8.68 -5.33
CA SER A 185 -11.42 9.95 -5.80
C SER A 185 -11.94 11.17 -5.01
N ALA A 186 -13.15 11.11 -4.45
CA ALA A 186 -13.66 12.14 -3.55
C ALA A 186 -12.98 12.06 -2.18
N ALA A 187 -12.85 10.86 -1.61
CA ALA A 187 -12.12 10.65 -0.36
C ALA A 187 -10.65 11.13 -0.45
N ALA A 188 -9.95 10.81 -1.55
CA ALA A 188 -8.58 11.28 -1.79
C ALA A 188 -8.47 12.81 -1.93
N ALA A 189 -9.52 13.48 -2.44
CA ALA A 189 -9.58 14.94 -2.49
C ALA A 189 -9.81 15.53 -1.10
N VAL A 190 -10.77 15.00 -0.32
CA VAL A 190 -11.05 15.43 1.05
C VAL A 190 -9.85 15.18 1.97
N ALA A 191 -9.16 14.05 1.83
CA ALA A 191 -7.95 13.72 2.58
C ALA A 191 -6.82 14.76 2.43
N SER A 192 -6.87 15.61 1.41
CA SER A 192 -5.90 16.70 1.24
C SER A 192 -6.25 17.99 1.99
N LEU A 193 -7.40 18.05 2.65
CA LEU A 193 -7.82 19.15 3.51
C LEU A 193 -7.27 18.97 4.93
N PRO A 194 -7.21 20.05 5.75
CA PRO A 194 -6.90 19.94 7.17
C PRO A 194 -7.84 18.98 7.90
N ALA A 195 -7.35 18.29 8.94
CA ALA A 195 -8.11 17.26 9.65
C ALA A 195 -9.44 17.80 10.24
N ASP A 196 -9.49 19.05 10.67
CA ASP A 196 -10.68 19.65 11.24
C ASP A 196 -11.76 19.89 10.17
N GLU A 197 -11.36 20.28 8.97
CA GLU A 197 -12.28 20.43 7.84
C GLU A 197 -12.81 19.06 7.38
N GLN A 198 -11.95 18.03 7.38
CA GLN A 198 -12.37 16.66 7.07
C GLN A 198 -13.43 16.16 8.04
N ARG A 199 -13.23 16.33 9.37
CA ARG A 199 -14.18 15.94 10.41
C ARG A 199 -15.49 16.70 10.28
N SER A 200 -15.40 18.03 10.10
CA SER A 200 -16.56 18.89 9.92
C SER A 200 -17.42 18.45 8.73
N ALA A 201 -16.76 18.18 7.58
CA ALA A 201 -17.43 17.72 6.38
C ALA A 201 -18.09 16.33 6.57
N ALA A 202 -17.40 15.43 7.28
CA ALA A 202 -17.92 14.10 7.56
C ALA A 202 -19.12 14.13 8.51
N GLN A 203 -19.11 14.98 9.54
CA GLN A 203 -20.24 15.17 10.47
C GLN A 203 -21.45 15.81 9.80
N ALA A 204 -21.24 16.71 8.84
CA ALA A 204 -22.30 17.34 8.07
C ALA A 204 -22.93 16.39 7.02
N GLY A 205 -22.28 15.25 6.73
CA GLY A 205 -22.83 14.17 5.94
C GLY A 205 -22.39 14.15 4.48
N LYS A 206 -23.00 13.21 3.71
CA LYS A 206 -22.59 12.84 2.34
C LYS A 206 -22.49 14.02 1.37
N GLU A 207 -23.44 14.95 1.42
CA GLU A 207 -23.46 16.07 0.46
C GLU A 207 -22.33 17.09 0.76
N GLU A 208 -22.07 17.36 2.04
CA GLU A 208 -20.97 18.26 2.42
C GLU A 208 -19.60 17.63 2.10
N LEU A 209 -19.44 16.31 2.28
CA LEU A 209 -18.24 15.60 1.85
C LEU A 209 -18.00 15.73 0.34
N LYS A 210 -19.03 15.65 -0.49
CA LYS A 210 -18.94 15.87 -1.94
C LYS A 210 -18.54 17.30 -2.28
N GLN A 211 -19.15 18.29 -1.58
CA GLN A 211 -18.80 19.70 -1.75
C GLN A 211 -17.37 20.00 -1.32
N ALA A 212 -16.91 19.45 -0.18
CA ALA A 212 -15.54 19.55 0.29
C ALA A 212 -14.55 18.95 -0.73
N ALA A 213 -14.88 17.79 -1.30
CA ALA A 213 -14.09 17.18 -2.37
C ALA A 213 -14.01 18.06 -3.62
N ARG A 214 -15.10 18.73 -3.99
CA ARG A 214 -15.13 19.67 -5.12
C ARG A 214 -14.27 20.89 -4.84
N ARG A 215 -14.44 21.54 -3.68
CA ARG A 215 -13.61 22.67 -3.23
C ARG A 215 -12.12 22.34 -3.22
N ALA A 216 -11.76 21.15 -2.68
CA ALA A 216 -10.37 20.69 -2.66
C ALA A 216 -9.77 20.49 -4.07
N ARG A 217 -10.57 20.01 -5.03
CA ARG A 217 -10.14 19.88 -6.43
C ARG A 217 -10.01 21.24 -7.13
N GLU A 218 -10.94 22.14 -6.88
CA GLU A 218 -10.92 23.50 -7.44
C GLU A 218 -9.72 24.28 -6.92
N ALA A 219 -9.42 24.20 -5.63
CA ALA A 219 -8.24 24.81 -5.02
C ALA A 219 -6.90 24.30 -5.60
N LYS A 220 -6.87 23.01 -6.03
CA LYS A 220 -5.70 22.42 -6.71
C LYS A 220 -5.63 22.70 -8.20
N LYS A 221 -6.73 23.15 -8.80
CA LYS A 221 -6.74 23.54 -10.21
C LYS A 221 -6.01 24.88 -10.28
N ARG A 222 -4.72 24.85 -10.73
CA ARG A 222 -3.99 26.07 -11.05
C ARG A 222 -4.90 26.94 -11.91
N PRO A 223 -5.05 28.24 -11.63
CA PRO A 223 -5.75 29.14 -12.54
C PRO A 223 -5.12 28.94 -13.91
N ARG A 224 -5.92 28.63 -14.93
CA ARG A 224 -5.46 28.81 -16.29
C ARG A 224 -5.08 30.28 -16.36
N PRO A 225 -3.88 30.63 -16.81
CA PRO A 225 -3.55 32.03 -17.05
C PRO A 225 -4.64 32.56 -17.97
N ASP A 226 -5.32 33.59 -17.50
CA ASP A 226 -6.32 34.33 -18.28
C ASP A 226 -5.63 34.81 -19.55
N GLN A 227 -6.15 34.44 -20.71
CA GLN A 227 -5.62 34.89 -22.00
C GLN A 227 -6.05 36.37 -22.27
N SER A 228 -5.73 37.24 -21.32
CA SER A 228 -5.89 38.69 -21.51
C SER A 228 -4.80 39.40 -20.70
N GLY A 229 -3.64 39.55 -21.28
CA GLY A 229 -2.52 40.33 -20.69
C GLY A 229 -1.21 39.99 -21.35
N GLU A 230 -0.69 40.92 -22.09
CA GLU A 230 0.56 40.91 -22.83
C GLU A 230 1.74 40.41 -22.01
N GLY A 231 2.55 39.50 -22.59
CA GLY A 231 3.94 39.28 -22.26
C GLY A 231 4.26 38.22 -21.21
N GLU A 232 4.04 36.94 -21.56
CA GLU A 232 4.81 35.84 -20.97
C GLU A 232 4.85 34.67 -21.97
N ASP A 233 6.03 34.04 -22.12
CA ASP A 233 6.31 32.97 -23.05
C ASP A 233 5.23 31.88 -23.07
N PRO A 234 4.75 31.47 -24.25
CA PRO A 234 3.77 30.38 -24.33
C PRO A 234 4.34 29.10 -23.74
N ALA A 235 3.53 28.40 -22.97
CA ALA A 235 3.88 27.07 -22.45
C ALA A 235 4.52 26.21 -23.54
N PRO A 236 5.68 25.58 -23.27
CA PRO A 236 6.45 24.91 -24.30
C PRO A 236 5.59 23.84 -24.99
N ASP A 237 5.38 23.99 -26.29
CA ASP A 237 4.68 23.00 -27.09
C ASP A 237 5.47 21.68 -27.13
N ALA A 238 4.86 20.60 -27.55
CA ALA A 238 5.50 19.28 -27.65
C ALA A 238 6.82 19.34 -28.47
N LYS A 239 6.90 20.23 -29.47
CA LYS A 239 8.11 20.46 -30.28
C LYS A 239 9.22 21.13 -29.48
N SER A 240 8.90 22.10 -28.60
CA SER A 240 9.90 22.78 -27.77
C SER A 240 10.44 21.85 -26.67
N LEU A 241 9.58 21.03 -26.08
CA LEU A 241 9.99 19.97 -25.15
C LEU A 241 10.88 18.92 -25.82
N GLN A 242 10.54 18.52 -27.03
CA GLN A 242 11.34 17.57 -27.81
C GLN A 242 12.73 18.13 -28.16
N ARG A 243 12.82 19.42 -28.55
CA ARG A 243 14.10 20.10 -28.75
C ARG A 243 14.92 20.17 -27.46
N ARG A 244 14.27 20.41 -26.31
CA ARG A 244 14.96 20.46 -25.01
C ARG A 244 15.49 19.08 -24.59
N VAL A 245 14.72 18.01 -24.83
CA VAL A 245 15.19 16.63 -24.62
C VAL A 245 16.42 16.34 -25.47
N THR A 246 16.38 16.61 -26.77
CA THR A 246 17.50 16.39 -27.66
C THR A 246 18.74 17.22 -27.28
N GLN A 247 18.54 18.44 -26.79
CA GLN A 247 19.63 19.27 -26.29
C GLN A 247 20.27 18.66 -25.03
N LEU A 248 19.46 18.23 -24.05
CA LEU A 248 19.94 17.59 -22.84
C LEU A 248 20.64 16.25 -23.10
N GLU A 249 20.19 15.50 -24.09
CA GLU A 249 20.84 14.26 -24.55
C GLU A 249 22.23 14.56 -25.10
N ARG A 250 22.40 15.63 -25.89
CA ARG A 250 23.72 16.06 -26.39
C ARG A 250 24.65 16.51 -25.27
N GLU A 251 24.15 17.35 -24.37
CA GLU A 251 24.91 17.80 -23.19
C GLU A 251 25.37 16.62 -22.34
N ASN A 252 24.50 15.61 -22.14
CA ASN A 252 24.85 14.39 -21.43
C ASN A 252 25.94 13.58 -22.14
N ALA A 253 25.86 13.45 -23.45
CA ALA A 253 26.90 12.75 -24.24
C ALA A 253 28.25 13.46 -24.16
N GLU A 254 28.25 14.81 -24.23
CA GLU A 254 29.47 15.60 -24.10
C GLU A 254 30.08 15.47 -22.70
N LEU A 255 29.27 15.54 -21.65
CA LEU A 255 29.75 15.38 -20.27
C LEU A 255 30.31 13.98 -20.02
N ARG A 256 29.71 12.93 -20.57
CA ARG A 256 30.23 11.56 -20.48
C ARG A 256 31.58 11.43 -21.18
N ALA A 257 31.74 12.00 -22.36
CA ALA A 257 33.02 12.01 -23.05
C ALA A 257 34.11 12.79 -22.26
N GLN A 258 33.77 13.88 -21.61
CA GLN A 258 34.69 14.61 -20.74
C GLN A 258 35.09 13.78 -19.51
N VAL A 259 34.15 13.10 -18.89
CA VAL A 259 34.44 12.19 -17.75
C VAL A 259 35.38 11.07 -18.16
N GLU A 260 35.17 10.43 -19.30
CA GLU A 260 36.06 9.40 -19.85
C GLU A 260 37.49 9.94 -20.13
N ALA A 261 37.57 11.13 -20.73
CA ALA A 261 38.86 11.77 -20.98
C ALA A 261 39.59 12.11 -19.69
N LEU A 262 38.91 12.63 -18.68
CA LEU A 262 39.52 12.93 -17.37
C LEU A 262 39.92 11.63 -16.64
N GLN A 263 39.16 10.58 -16.71
CA GLN A 263 39.50 9.28 -16.16
C GLN A 263 40.77 8.70 -16.83
N ALA A 264 40.84 8.78 -18.14
CA ALA A 264 42.04 8.37 -18.89
C ALA A 264 43.28 9.19 -18.53
N GLN A 265 43.13 10.51 -18.31
CA GLN A 265 44.23 11.35 -17.81
C GLN A 265 44.68 10.97 -16.40
N LEU A 266 43.74 10.72 -15.50
CA LEU A 266 44.02 10.27 -14.14
C LEU A 266 44.76 8.91 -14.12
N GLN A 267 44.37 7.98 -14.99
CA GLN A 267 45.06 6.70 -15.14
C GLN A 267 46.52 6.88 -15.62
N ARG A 268 46.75 7.77 -16.57
CA ARG A 268 48.11 8.09 -17.04
C ARG A 268 48.99 8.77 -16.02
N LEU A 269 48.40 9.53 -15.07
CA LEU A 269 49.18 10.18 -13.99
C LEU A 269 49.44 9.25 -12.80
N ARG A 270 48.71 8.12 -12.73
CA ARG A 270 48.90 7.09 -11.68
C ARG A 270 49.83 5.96 -12.12
N SER A 271 50.10 5.82 -13.41
CA SER A 271 51.13 4.90 -13.99
C SER A 271 52.48 5.60 -14.08
#